data_b4154c4fe952f1188c049fe9e4706ac2
#
_entry.id   b4154c4fe952f1188c049fe9e4706ac2
#
_cell.length_a   1.000
_cell.length_b   1.000
_cell.length_c   1.000
_cell.angle_alpha   90.00
_cell.angle_beta   90.00
_cell.angle_gamma   90.00
#
_symmetry.space_group_name_H-M   'P 1'
#
loop_
_entity.id
_entity.type
_entity.pdbx_description
1 polymer ?
#
loop_
_entity_poly.entity_id
_entity_poly.type
_entity_poly.pdbx_seq_one_letter_code
_entity_poly.pdbx_strand_id
1 'polypeptide(L)'
;MGTNVFTVGRSHYEGDGDLTMWTYYGTKKKIAKFYPAPNHDKIIEPFAGAAQYSLFGENWKKEVVLYDKYDVVVKIWEYLIGASEKDILSLPDMNFGDKIDDHDYLCDAEKYLIGFCIEKAKRWVPFQQKWSFL
;
A
#
# COMPACT_ATOMS: atom_id res chain seq x y z
N MET A 1 -3.37 -17.36 -6.57
CA MET A 1 -2.45 -16.51 -5.80
C MET A 1 -1.40 -15.95 -6.73
N GLY A 2 -1.44 -14.66 -6.96
CA GLY A 2 -0.39 -13.98 -7.70
C GLY A 2 0.86 -13.87 -6.82
N THR A 3 1.99 -14.36 -7.31
CA THR A 3 3.29 -14.16 -6.67
C THR A 3 3.96 -13.02 -7.42
N ASN A 4 4.04 -11.86 -6.79
CA ASN A 4 4.73 -10.73 -7.41
C ASN A 4 6.04 -10.48 -6.68
N VAL A 5 7.14 -10.62 -7.42
CA VAL A 5 8.50 -10.32 -6.95
C VAL A 5 8.80 -8.87 -7.28
N PHE A 6 9.16 -8.10 -6.27
CA PHE A 6 9.42 -6.68 -6.44
C PHE A 6 10.82 -6.30 -6.00
N THR A 7 11.50 -5.60 -6.90
CA THR A 7 12.69 -4.85 -6.55
C THR A 7 12.33 -3.37 -6.61
N VAL A 8 12.22 -2.74 -5.47
CA VAL A 8 12.02 -1.29 -5.39
C VAL A 8 13.34 -0.61 -5.78
N GLY A 9 13.33 0.08 -6.92
CA GLY A 9 14.49 0.83 -7.39
C GLY A 9 14.91 1.92 -6.40
N ARG A 10 16.21 2.25 -6.41
CA ARG A 10 16.83 3.26 -5.54
C ARG A 10 16.14 4.60 -5.68
N SER A 11 15.41 5.01 -4.67
CA SER A 11 15.03 6.39 -4.44
C SER A 11 15.92 6.94 -3.32
N HIS A 12 16.53 8.09 -3.54
CA HIS A 12 17.24 8.81 -2.49
C HIS A 12 16.21 9.51 -1.59
N TYR A 13 15.68 8.78 -0.65
CA TYR A 13 14.87 9.36 0.42
C TYR A 13 15.67 9.28 1.72
N GLU A 14 16.21 10.43 2.14
CA GLU A 14 16.74 10.63 3.49
C GLU A 14 15.59 11.06 4.39
N GLY A 15 14.78 10.12 4.82
CA GLY A 15 13.70 10.33 5.76
C GLY A 15 13.77 9.32 6.90
N ASP A 16 13.40 9.76 8.06
CA ASP A 16 13.33 8.99 9.31
C ASP A 16 12.42 7.74 9.12
N GLY A 17 13.00 6.66 8.69
CA GLY A 17 12.70 5.25 8.68
C GLY A 17 11.26 4.72 8.57
N ASP A 18 10.24 5.53 8.49
CA ASP A 18 8.86 5.10 8.67
C ASP A 18 7.95 5.41 7.45
N LEU A 19 8.28 4.80 6.30
CA LEU A 19 7.45 4.91 5.10
C LEU A 19 6.11 4.20 5.32
N THR A 20 5.02 4.95 5.23
CA THR A 20 3.66 4.41 5.27
C THR A 20 2.93 4.81 4.00
N MET A 21 2.61 3.85 3.15
CA MET A 21 1.89 4.10 1.90
C MET A 21 0.41 4.38 2.15
N TRP A 22 -0.22 3.58 3.01
CA TRP A 22 -1.62 3.76 3.44
C TRP A 22 -1.87 3.15 4.81
N THR A 23 -2.99 3.47 5.41
CA THR A 23 -3.42 2.83 6.65
C THR A 23 -4.23 1.58 6.35
N TYR A 24 -3.88 0.48 7.01
CA TYR A 24 -4.55 -0.80 6.87
C TYR A 24 -4.82 -1.42 8.23
N TYR A 25 -5.95 -2.10 8.37
CA TYR A 25 -6.33 -2.73 9.63
C TYR A 25 -5.33 -3.85 9.97
N GLY A 26 -4.84 -3.87 11.21
CA GLY A 26 -3.82 -4.83 11.63
C GLY A 26 -2.41 -4.54 11.08
N THR A 27 -2.15 -3.33 10.64
CA THR A 27 -0.84 -2.93 10.14
C THR A 27 0.27 -3.18 11.16
N LYS A 28 1.42 -3.66 10.68
CA LYS A 28 2.63 -3.89 11.49
C LYS A 28 3.37 -2.60 11.84
N LYS A 29 2.83 -1.42 11.56
CA LYS A 29 3.50 -0.13 11.76
C LYS A 29 4.08 0.03 13.18
N LYS A 30 3.32 -0.33 14.20
CA LYS A 30 3.74 -0.19 15.60
C LYS A 30 4.74 -1.25 16.05
N ILE A 31 4.76 -2.39 15.38
CA ILE A 31 5.55 -3.56 15.79
C ILE A 31 6.75 -3.82 14.88
N ALA A 32 6.79 -3.22 13.69
CA ALA A 32 7.89 -3.43 12.73
C ALA A 32 9.27 -3.18 13.34
N LYS A 33 9.39 -2.15 14.18
CA LYS A 33 10.64 -1.80 14.88
C LYS A 33 11.14 -2.85 15.87
N PHE A 34 10.27 -3.77 16.31
CA PHE A 34 10.62 -4.83 17.24
C PHE A 34 11.03 -6.14 16.55
N TYR A 35 10.79 -6.23 15.24
CA TYR A 35 11.31 -7.36 14.48
C TYR A 35 12.82 -7.22 14.28
N PRO A 36 13.54 -8.32 14.25
CA PRO A 36 14.97 -8.29 13.96
C PRO A 36 15.19 -7.76 12.53
N ALA A 37 16.31 -7.07 12.34
CA ALA A 37 16.74 -6.67 11.01
C ALA A 37 16.93 -7.92 10.12
N PRO A 38 16.57 -7.86 8.83
CA PRO A 38 16.73 -9.00 7.94
C PRO A 38 18.21 -9.28 7.69
N ASN A 39 18.62 -10.52 7.89
CA ASN A 39 20.00 -10.99 7.69
C ASN A 39 20.22 -11.67 6.34
N HIS A 40 19.22 -11.68 5.46
CA HIS A 40 19.29 -12.20 4.10
C HIS A 40 19.00 -11.07 3.08
N ASP A 41 19.38 -11.32 1.82
CA ASP A 41 19.16 -10.36 0.74
C ASP A 41 17.71 -10.35 0.25
N LYS A 42 16.94 -11.34 0.64
CA LYS A 42 15.52 -11.49 0.29
C LYS A 42 14.64 -11.46 1.52
N ILE A 43 13.58 -10.67 1.45
CA ILE A 43 12.53 -10.58 2.45
C ILE A 43 11.26 -11.19 1.87
N ILE A 44 10.61 -12.06 2.63
CA ILE A 44 9.28 -12.55 2.32
C ILE A 44 8.35 -12.04 3.43
N GLU A 45 7.41 -11.18 3.07
CA GLU A 45 6.42 -10.65 4.01
C GLU A 45 5.05 -11.27 3.73
N PRO A 46 4.65 -12.33 4.46
CA PRO A 46 3.31 -12.88 4.42
C PRO A 46 2.35 -11.94 5.16
N PHE A 47 1.08 -11.94 4.74
CA PHE A 47 0.07 -10.99 5.28
C PHE A 47 0.55 -9.55 5.17
N ALA A 48 0.99 -9.21 3.97
CA ALA A 48 1.75 -7.98 3.73
C ALA A 48 0.97 -6.70 4.10
N GLY A 49 -0.33 -6.64 3.79
CA GLY A 49 -1.13 -5.44 4.01
C GLY A 49 -0.42 -4.21 3.40
N ALA A 50 -0.12 -3.23 4.23
CA ALA A 50 0.64 -2.05 3.82
C ALA A 50 2.17 -2.26 3.82
N ALA A 51 2.66 -3.49 3.86
CA ALA A 51 4.07 -3.89 3.81
C ALA A 51 4.98 -3.12 4.80
N GLN A 52 4.52 -2.93 6.01
CA GLN A 52 5.21 -2.07 6.97
C GLN A 52 6.59 -2.58 7.40
N TYR A 53 6.80 -3.90 7.44
CA TYR A 53 8.13 -4.44 7.70
C TYR A 53 9.07 -4.23 6.51
N SER A 54 8.61 -4.49 5.31
CA SER A 54 9.40 -4.30 4.09
C SER A 54 9.74 -2.83 3.84
N LEU A 55 8.88 -1.91 4.28
CA LEU A 55 9.11 -0.47 4.16
C LEU A 55 9.87 0.13 5.36
N PHE A 56 10.05 -0.65 6.44
CA PHE A 56 10.72 -0.18 7.64
C PHE A 56 12.24 -0.03 7.42
N GLY A 57 12.79 1.11 7.81
CA GLY A 57 14.21 1.39 7.65
C GLY A 57 14.64 1.28 6.19
N GLU A 58 15.67 0.49 5.94
CA GLU A 58 16.21 0.26 4.59
C GLU A 58 15.84 -1.12 4.00
N ASN A 59 14.87 -1.83 4.61
CA ASN A 59 14.48 -3.18 4.17
C ASN A 59 14.02 -3.20 2.70
N TRP A 60 13.38 -2.13 2.24
CA TRP A 60 12.92 -1.96 0.85
C TRP A 60 14.05 -1.97 -0.20
N LYS A 61 15.30 -1.80 0.21
CA LYS A 61 16.47 -1.92 -0.68
C LYS A 61 16.81 -3.36 -1.05
N LYS A 62 16.24 -4.34 -0.34
CA LYS A 62 16.41 -5.77 -0.58
C LYS A 62 15.40 -6.28 -1.61
N GLU A 63 15.58 -7.50 -2.07
CA GLU A 63 14.53 -8.20 -2.82
C GLU A 63 13.36 -8.48 -1.88
N VAL A 64 12.19 -7.92 -2.18
CA VAL A 64 11.00 -8.07 -1.34
C VAL A 64 9.93 -8.85 -2.09
N VAL A 65 9.39 -9.86 -1.45
CA VAL A 65 8.22 -10.62 -1.93
C VAL A 65 7.07 -10.42 -0.95
N LEU A 66 5.99 -9.85 -1.44
CA LEU A 66 4.79 -9.61 -0.66
C LEU A 66 3.73 -10.68 -0.97
N TYR A 67 3.16 -11.24 0.09
CA TYR A 67 2.01 -12.14 -0.01
C TYR A 67 0.85 -11.60 0.79
N ASP A 68 -0.31 -11.51 0.16
CA ASP A 68 -1.56 -11.22 0.86
C ASP A 68 -2.69 -12.08 0.30
N LYS A 69 -3.60 -12.47 1.17
CA LYS A 69 -4.79 -13.21 0.77
C LYS A 69 -5.85 -12.30 0.16
N TYR A 70 -5.81 -11.03 0.54
CA TYR A 70 -6.81 -10.07 0.16
C TYR A 70 -6.50 -9.48 -1.22
N ASP A 71 -7.27 -9.88 -2.20
CA ASP A 71 -7.08 -9.55 -3.61
C ASP A 71 -6.96 -8.04 -3.87
N VAL A 72 -7.67 -7.23 -3.10
CA VAL A 72 -7.61 -5.77 -3.22
C VAL A 72 -6.23 -5.23 -2.83
N VAL A 73 -5.63 -5.75 -1.77
CA VAL A 73 -4.27 -5.38 -1.35
C VAL A 73 -3.27 -5.78 -2.42
N VAL A 74 -3.43 -6.97 -3.00
CA VAL A 74 -2.58 -7.45 -4.10
C VAL A 74 -2.67 -6.51 -5.29
N LYS A 75 -3.87 -6.13 -5.72
CA LYS A 75 -4.09 -5.19 -6.83
C LYS A 75 -3.46 -3.82 -6.59
N ILE A 76 -3.55 -3.30 -5.36
CA ILE A 76 -2.91 -2.02 -5.01
C ILE A 76 -1.40 -2.12 -5.16
N TRP A 77 -0.79 -3.19 -4.65
CA TRP A 77 0.66 -3.39 -4.77
C TRP A 77 1.10 -3.60 -6.22
N GLU A 78 0.37 -4.39 -7.01
CA GLU A 78 0.63 -4.56 -8.44
C GLU A 78 0.61 -3.22 -9.17
N TYR A 79 -0.37 -2.38 -8.88
CA TYR A 79 -0.46 -1.03 -9.43
C TYR A 79 0.74 -0.17 -9.01
N LEU A 80 1.02 -0.07 -7.71
CA LEU A 80 2.10 0.79 -7.19
C LEU A 80 3.48 0.43 -7.75
N ILE A 81 3.71 -0.84 -8.02
CA ILE A 81 4.97 -1.32 -8.54
C ILE A 81 5.15 -0.96 -10.01
N GLY A 82 4.08 -1.01 -10.77
CA GLY A 82 4.08 -0.67 -12.19
C GLY A 82 3.90 0.84 -12.47
N ALA A 83 3.43 1.60 -11.49
CA ALA A 83 3.11 3.00 -11.67
C ALA A 83 4.37 3.88 -11.75
N SER A 84 4.36 4.84 -12.66
CA SER A 84 5.33 5.92 -12.68
C SER A 84 4.96 7.00 -11.66
N GLU A 85 5.92 7.86 -11.31
CA GLU A 85 5.65 9.06 -10.50
C GLU A 85 4.51 9.89 -11.08
N LYS A 86 4.48 10.05 -12.42
CA LYS A 86 3.43 10.77 -13.11
C LYS A 86 2.05 10.15 -12.89
N ASP A 87 1.95 8.82 -12.91
CA ASP A 87 0.69 8.12 -12.68
C ASP A 87 0.16 8.41 -11.27
N ILE A 88 1.03 8.35 -10.28
CA ILE A 88 0.67 8.65 -8.89
C ILE A 88 0.26 10.11 -8.71
N LEU A 89 1.01 11.06 -9.29
CA LEU A 89 0.71 12.49 -9.20
C LEU A 89 -0.55 12.88 -9.97
N SER A 90 -1.01 12.07 -10.92
CA SER A 90 -2.25 12.29 -11.66
C SER A 90 -3.51 11.81 -10.94
N LEU A 91 -3.37 11.09 -9.83
CA LEU A 91 -4.53 10.68 -9.04
C LEU A 91 -5.27 11.91 -8.49
N PRO A 92 -6.61 11.89 -8.50
CA PRO A 92 -7.37 13.04 -8.06
C PRO A 92 -7.26 13.30 -6.57
N ASP A 93 -7.16 14.56 -6.18
CA ASP A 93 -7.38 14.97 -4.81
C ASP A 93 -8.87 14.87 -4.48
N MET A 94 -9.20 14.21 -3.40
CA MET A 94 -10.58 14.02 -2.97
C MET A 94 -10.91 14.98 -1.84
N ASN A 95 -11.95 15.78 -2.06
CA ASN A 95 -12.48 16.70 -1.06
C ASN A 95 -13.65 16.07 -0.29
N PHE A 96 -14.03 16.70 0.80
CA PHE A 96 -15.20 16.26 1.56
C PHE A 96 -16.47 16.31 0.68
N GLY A 97 -17.12 15.15 0.58
CA GLY A 97 -18.33 15.00 -0.25
C GLY A 97 -18.10 14.43 -1.64
N ASP A 98 -16.84 14.35 -2.11
CA ASP A 98 -16.53 13.72 -3.40
C ASP A 98 -16.77 12.21 -3.32
N LYS A 99 -17.22 11.64 -4.42
CA LYS A 99 -17.41 10.20 -4.57
C LYS A 99 -16.40 9.66 -5.56
N ILE A 100 -15.69 8.63 -5.16
CA ILE A 100 -14.71 8.00 -6.04
C ILE A 100 -15.37 7.38 -7.28
N ASP A 101 -16.62 6.96 -7.16
CA ASP A 101 -17.37 6.36 -8.25
C ASP A 101 -17.71 7.38 -9.37
N ASP A 102 -17.61 8.69 -9.07
CA ASP A 102 -17.77 9.74 -10.08
C ASP A 102 -16.53 9.89 -10.99
N HIS A 103 -15.43 9.16 -10.65
CA HIS A 103 -14.19 9.13 -11.43
C HIS A 103 -14.09 7.82 -12.23
N ASP A 104 -14.91 7.69 -13.27
CA ASP A 104 -15.01 6.45 -14.08
C ASP A 104 -13.71 6.12 -14.82
N TYR A 105 -12.82 7.09 -15.03
CA TYR A 105 -11.53 6.91 -15.68
C TYR A 105 -10.48 6.20 -14.82
N LEU A 106 -10.73 6.07 -13.52
CA LEU A 106 -9.84 5.37 -12.61
C LEU A 106 -10.04 3.85 -12.70
N CYS A 107 -8.93 3.11 -12.72
CA CYS A 107 -9.00 1.66 -12.59
C CYS A 107 -9.33 1.24 -11.15
N ASP A 108 -9.68 -0.02 -10.95
CA ASP A 108 -10.05 -0.55 -9.64
C ASP A 108 -8.93 -0.37 -8.60
N ALA A 109 -7.68 -0.61 -9.00
CA ALA A 109 -6.54 -0.48 -8.09
C ALA A 109 -6.32 0.95 -7.62
N GLU A 110 -6.49 1.93 -8.51
CA GLU A 110 -6.44 3.37 -8.18
C GLU A 110 -7.55 3.76 -7.22
N LYS A 111 -8.77 3.30 -7.49
CA LYS A 111 -9.92 3.51 -6.59
C LYS A 111 -9.68 2.91 -5.21
N TYR A 112 -9.11 1.70 -5.15
CA TYR A 112 -8.79 1.04 -3.88
C TYR A 112 -7.70 1.81 -3.12
N LEU A 113 -6.63 2.21 -3.79
CA LEU A 113 -5.55 2.99 -3.18
C LEU A 113 -6.07 4.30 -2.59
N ILE A 114 -6.84 5.06 -3.36
CA ILE A 114 -7.46 6.31 -2.91
C ILE A 114 -8.37 6.05 -1.71
N GLY A 115 -9.20 5.01 -1.75
CA GLY A 115 -10.08 4.62 -0.65
C GLY A 115 -9.32 4.42 0.66
N PHE A 116 -8.20 3.70 0.63
CA PHE A 116 -7.37 3.49 1.82
C PHE A 116 -6.66 4.75 2.31
N CYS A 117 -6.28 5.64 1.40
CA CYS A 117 -5.66 6.91 1.77
C CYS A 117 -6.64 7.88 2.44
N ILE A 118 -7.91 7.87 2.02
CA ILE A 118 -8.96 8.76 2.53
C ILE A 118 -9.52 8.29 3.87
N GLU A 119 -9.41 7.03 4.23
CA GLU A 119 -9.95 6.49 5.49
C GLU A 119 -9.50 7.27 6.73
N LYS A 120 -8.32 7.89 6.67
CA LYS A 120 -7.86 8.81 7.72
C LYS A 120 -8.64 10.13 7.79
N ALA A 121 -9.28 10.55 6.70
CA ALA A 121 -9.95 11.84 6.59
C ALA A 121 -11.43 11.82 6.98
N LYS A 122 -11.91 10.76 7.60
CA LYS A 122 -13.28 10.56 8.12
C LYS A 122 -14.39 10.56 7.05
N ARG A 123 -14.96 9.40 6.85
CA ARG A 123 -16.21 9.10 6.14
C ARG A 123 -16.11 9.01 4.62
N TRP A 124 -15.80 7.83 4.21
CA TRP A 124 -16.21 7.41 2.90
C TRP A 124 -17.10 6.18 3.00
N VAL A 125 -18.41 6.43 2.98
CA VAL A 125 -19.45 5.46 3.34
C VAL A 125 -19.70 4.37 2.30
N PRO A 126 -19.65 4.59 0.97
CA PRO A 126 -19.97 3.53 0.03
C PRO A 126 -18.96 2.40 -0.05
N PHE A 127 -17.69 2.71 0.17
CA PHE A 127 -16.63 1.70 0.13
C PHE A 127 -16.58 0.88 1.42
N GLN A 128 -16.83 1.49 2.57
CA GLN A 128 -16.93 0.78 3.85
C GLN A 128 -18.07 -0.23 3.88
N GLN A 129 -19.19 0.04 3.21
CA GLN A 129 -20.29 -0.93 3.14
C GLN A 129 -19.95 -2.18 2.35
N LYS A 130 -19.12 -2.07 1.30
CA LYS A 130 -18.61 -3.27 0.59
C LYS A 130 -17.63 -4.10 1.41
N TRP A 131 -16.97 -3.48 2.38
CA TRP A 131 -15.90 -4.11 3.16
C TRP A 131 -16.37 -4.72 4.48
N SER A 132 -17.48 -4.25 5.02
CA SER A 132 -18.04 -4.78 6.27
C SER A 132 -18.69 -6.16 6.11
N PHE A 133 -18.80 -6.70 4.89
CA PHE A 133 -19.38 -7.99 4.60
C PHE A 133 -18.36 -9.08 4.21
N LEU A 134 -17.08 -8.78 4.31
CA LEU A 134 -15.99 -9.74 4.09
C LEU A 134 -15.23 -10.04 5.37
#